data_3335433910ff3abd1058f016f0ed8d9f
#
_entry.id   3335433910ff3abd1058f016f0ed8d9f
#
_cell.length_a   1.000
_cell.length_b   1.000
_cell.length_c   1.000
_cell.angle_alpha   90.00
_cell.angle_beta   90.00
_cell.angle_gamma   90.00
#
_symmetry.space_group_name_H-M   'P 1'
#
loop_
_entity.id
_entity.type
_entity.pdbx_description
1 polymer ?
#
loop_
_entity_poly.entity_id
_entity_poly.type
_entity_poly.pdbx_seq_one_letter_code
_entity_poly.pdbx_strand_id
1 'polypeptide(L)'
;MHLVLLHYPTASPDPTQRKSAMHLVHSTSIPGEGGELGLYQGGADYFIKIVGGQDLMSTRAHSSEDALGVIACKGLRAKPEARVLIGGLGMGFTLSATLKALGADAEVVVAEIVPGVVEWNRGVLGSFAGRPLDDTRTQVQAVDVTVLLQKERVGFDAIVLDVDNGPDGLTRASNQWLYSKEGLS
;
A
#
# COMPACT_ATOMS: atom_id res chain seq x y z
N MET A 1 -12.02 11.13 12.68
CA MET A 1 -10.88 10.61 11.89
C MET A 1 -10.34 9.36 12.57
N HIS A 2 -10.24 8.25 11.87
CA HIS A 2 -9.61 7.03 12.37
C HIS A 2 -8.25 6.89 11.70
N LEU A 3 -7.17 6.82 12.49
CA LEU A 3 -5.82 6.52 12.02
C LEU A 3 -5.51 5.06 12.35
N VAL A 4 -5.15 4.25 11.36
CA VAL A 4 -4.77 2.85 11.54
C VAL A 4 -3.40 2.61 10.90
N LEU A 5 -2.50 2.03 11.69
CA LEU A 5 -1.10 1.74 11.33
C LEU A 5 -0.88 0.23 11.32
N LEU A 6 -0.20 -0.27 10.30
CA LEU A 6 0.23 -1.65 10.23
C LEU A 6 1.71 -1.75 10.60
N HIS A 7 2.02 -2.67 11.50
CA HIS A 7 3.40 -3.07 11.80
C HIS A 7 3.58 -4.54 11.43
N TYR A 8 4.49 -4.84 10.50
CA TYR A 8 4.75 -6.21 10.08
C TYR A 8 5.69 -6.91 11.04
N PRO A 9 5.28 -8.02 11.70
CA PRO A 9 6.24 -8.90 12.33
C PRO A 9 7.00 -9.66 11.24
N THR A 10 8.32 -9.69 11.33
CA THR A 10 9.18 -10.51 10.48
C THR A 10 8.92 -11.99 10.75
N ALA A 11 8.08 -12.63 9.94
CA ALA A 11 7.88 -14.07 9.99
C ALA A 11 9.10 -14.75 9.36
N SER A 12 9.76 -15.63 10.11
CA SER A 12 10.82 -16.48 9.57
C SER A 12 10.22 -17.43 8.52
N PRO A 13 10.83 -17.56 7.33
CA PRO A 13 10.31 -18.42 6.28
C PRO A 13 10.40 -19.90 6.68
N ASP A 14 9.33 -20.66 6.42
CA ASP A 14 9.29 -22.12 6.53
C ASP A 14 10.28 -22.75 5.54
N PRO A 15 11.28 -23.55 6.00
CA PRO A 15 12.30 -24.11 5.14
C PRO A 15 11.83 -25.24 4.23
N THR A 16 10.60 -25.71 4.33
CA THR A 16 10.06 -26.87 3.56
C THR A 16 9.38 -26.51 2.23
N GLN A 17 9.16 -25.24 1.93
CA GLN A 17 8.61 -24.84 0.63
C GLN A 17 9.72 -24.89 -0.43
N ARG A 18 9.58 -25.83 -1.39
CA ARG A 18 10.42 -25.86 -2.60
C ARG A 18 10.36 -24.45 -3.23
N LYS A 19 11.47 -23.73 -3.19
CA LYS A 19 11.63 -22.47 -3.91
C LYS A 19 11.51 -22.76 -5.40
N SER A 20 10.32 -22.59 -5.99
CA SER A 20 10.25 -22.43 -7.44
C SER A 20 11.16 -21.24 -7.78
N ALA A 21 12.02 -21.41 -8.78
CA ALA A 21 12.94 -20.36 -9.19
C ALA A 21 12.15 -19.08 -9.44
N MET A 22 12.46 -18.04 -8.68
CA MET A 22 11.87 -16.72 -8.90
C MET A 22 12.66 -16.00 -9.99
N HIS A 23 11.98 -15.34 -10.90
CA HIS A 23 12.61 -14.51 -11.92
C HIS A 23 12.09 -13.09 -11.85
N LEU A 24 12.95 -12.14 -12.12
CA LEU A 24 12.59 -10.73 -12.21
C LEU A 24 11.71 -10.51 -13.45
N VAL A 25 10.55 -9.91 -13.27
CA VAL A 25 9.60 -9.56 -14.33
C VAL A 25 9.77 -8.11 -14.75
N HIS A 26 9.81 -7.22 -13.76
CA HIS A 26 9.98 -5.78 -13.94
C HIS A 26 10.79 -5.21 -12.80
N SER A 27 11.42 -4.05 -13.03
CA SER A 27 12.02 -3.25 -11.99
C SER A 27 11.71 -1.76 -12.17
N THR A 28 11.82 -1.00 -11.09
CA THR A 28 11.56 0.43 -11.06
C THR A 28 12.42 1.11 -10.00
N SER A 29 12.90 2.31 -10.29
CA SER A 29 13.67 3.09 -9.32
C SER A 29 12.77 3.65 -8.22
N ILE A 30 13.29 3.70 -6.99
CA ILE A 30 12.64 4.35 -5.86
C ILE A 30 12.99 5.84 -5.90
N PRO A 31 12.02 6.77 -5.98
CA PRO A 31 12.32 8.19 -6.04
C PRO A 31 13.06 8.68 -4.78
N GLY A 32 14.14 9.43 -4.97
CA GLY A 32 14.83 10.23 -3.94
C GLY A 32 16.02 9.58 -3.26
N GLU A 33 16.00 8.31 -2.85
CA GLU A 33 17.08 7.75 -2.00
C GLU A 33 18.00 6.76 -2.71
N GLY A 34 17.75 6.53 -3.98
CA GLY A 34 18.44 5.47 -4.70
C GLY A 34 17.94 4.09 -4.29
N GLY A 35 18.17 3.11 -5.14
CA GLY A 35 17.66 1.75 -4.97
C GLY A 35 16.57 1.44 -5.97
N GLU A 36 16.21 0.19 -6.03
CA GLU A 36 15.34 -0.34 -7.05
C GLU A 36 14.38 -1.36 -6.43
N LEU A 37 13.09 -1.27 -6.77
CA LEU A 37 12.12 -2.32 -6.50
C LEU A 37 12.05 -3.26 -7.71
N GLY A 38 12.02 -4.55 -7.43
CA GLY A 38 11.80 -5.59 -8.42
C GLY A 38 10.47 -6.29 -8.18
N LEU A 39 9.73 -6.50 -9.27
CA LEU A 39 8.60 -7.42 -9.29
C LEU A 39 9.11 -8.77 -9.78
N TYR A 40 8.99 -9.78 -8.93
CA TYR A 40 9.42 -11.14 -9.21
C TYR A 40 8.23 -12.07 -9.32
N GLN A 41 8.33 -13.07 -10.19
CA GLN A 41 7.34 -14.15 -10.29
C GLN A 41 7.95 -15.46 -9.83
N GLY A 42 7.21 -16.19 -9.00
CA GLY A 42 7.56 -17.53 -8.53
C GLY A 42 6.34 -18.47 -8.60
N GLY A 43 6.28 -19.26 -9.66
CA GLY A 43 5.08 -20.06 -9.94
C GLY A 43 3.90 -19.16 -10.35
N ALA A 44 2.77 -19.28 -9.63
CA ALA A 44 1.59 -18.45 -9.86
C ALA A 44 1.62 -17.12 -9.08
N ASP A 45 2.60 -16.93 -8.20
CA ASP A 45 2.64 -15.81 -7.28
C ASP A 45 3.63 -14.73 -7.70
N TYR A 46 3.36 -13.52 -7.24
CA TYR A 46 4.25 -12.39 -7.40
C TYR A 46 4.78 -11.90 -6.05
N PHE A 47 5.97 -11.29 -6.11
CA PHE A 47 6.69 -10.76 -4.95
C PHE A 47 7.25 -9.39 -5.32
N ILE A 48 7.09 -8.41 -4.45
CA ILE A 48 7.81 -7.15 -4.54
C ILE A 48 8.98 -7.21 -3.56
N LYS A 49 10.18 -6.87 -4.05
CA LYS A 49 11.43 -6.93 -3.30
C LYS A 49 12.29 -5.72 -3.59
N ILE A 50 13.16 -5.37 -2.65
CA ILE A 50 14.31 -4.52 -2.95
C ILE A 50 15.28 -5.35 -3.80
N VAL A 51 15.72 -4.82 -4.93
CA VAL A 51 16.68 -5.52 -5.79
C VAL A 51 17.98 -5.73 -5.02
N GLY A 52 18.40 -6.99 -4.89
CA GLY A 52 19.55 -7.37 -4.05
C GLY A 52 19.30 -7.37 -2.54
N GLY A 53 18.06 -7.12 -2.10
CA GLY A 53 17.66 -7.01 -0.70
C GLY A 53 16.53 -7.95 -0.30
N GLN A 54 15.75 -7.52 0.68
CA GLN A 54 14.71 -8.30 1.30
C GLN A 54 13.39 -8.33 0.51
N ASP A 55 12.55 -9.31 0.84
CA ASP A 55 11.17 -9.41 0.40
C ASP A 55 10.34 -8.38 1.16
N LEU A 56 9.52 -7.60 0.45
CA LEU A 56 8.61 -6.64 1.07
C LEU A 56 7.20 -7.21 1.18
N MET A 57 6.66 -7.76 0.09
CA MET A 57 5.28 -8.29 0.06
C MET A 57 5.10 -9.37 -1.00
N SER A 58 4.00 -10.14 -0.89
CA SER A 58 3.66 -11.19 -1.86
C SER A 58 2.15 -11.31 -2.07
N THR A 59 1.76 -11.88 -3.21
CA THR A 59 0.33 -12.19 -3.48
C THR A 59 -0.24 -13.32 -2.61
N ARG A 60 0.60 -14.04 -1.86
CA ARG A 60 0.19 -15.17 -1.00
C ARG A 60 -0.34 -14.74 0.36
N ALA A 61 0.17 -13.66 0.91
CA ALA A 61 -0.09 -13.23 2.27
C ALA A 61 -0.53 -11.77 2.26
N HIS A 62 -1.83 -11.53 2.44
CA HIS A 62 -2.44 -10.19 2.42
C HIS A 62 -3.54 -10.01 3.48
N SER A 63 -3.65 -10.95 4.42
CA SER A 63 -4.70 -10.89 5.45
C SER A 63 -4.60 -9.67 6.37
N SER A 64 -3.40 -9.16 6.57
CA SER A 64 -3.13 -7.93 7.32
C SER A 64 -3.64 -6.70 6.59
N GLU A 65 -3.38 -6.62 5.30
CA GLU A 65 -3.83 -5.55 4.41
C GLU A 65 -5.36 -5.54 4.30
N ASP A 66 -5.97 -6.73 4.17
CA ASP A 66 -7.43 -6.86 4.17
C ASP A 66 -8.03 -6.37 5.49
N ALA A 67 -7.46 -6.78 6.62
CA ALA A 67 -7.91 -6.35 7.95
C ALA A 67 -7.75 -4.84 8.14
N LEU A 68 -6.62 -4.27 7.67
CA LEU A 68 -6.33 -2.85 7.77
C LEU A 68 -7.40 -2.01 7.07
N GLY A 69 -7.74 -2.34 5.82
CA GLY A 69 -8.76 -1.64 5.05
C GLY A 69 -10.14 -1.70 5.71
N VAL A 70 -10.53 -2.89 6.21
CA VAL A 70 -11.83 -3.09 6.88
C VAL A 70 -11.90 -2.32 8.20
N ILE A 71 -10.86 -2.37 9.03
CA ILE A 71 -10.83 -1.73 10.36
C ILE A 71 -10.86 -0.21 10.21
N ALA A 72 -10.08 0.34 9.28
CA ALA A 72 -10.01 1.78 9.05
C ALA A 72 -11.36 2.37 8.61
N CYS A 73 -12.14 1.61 7.85
CA CYS A 73 -13.44 2.05 7.33
C CYS A 73 -14.63 1.67 8.21
N LYS A 74 -14.39 1.16 9.44
CA LYS A 74 -15.46 0.80 10.37
C LYS A 74 -16.38 2.01 10.65
N GLY A 75 -17.66 1.87 10.29
CA GLY A 75 -18.67 2.91 10.46
C GLY A 75 -18.77 3.90 9.31
N LEU A 76 -17.89 3.86 8.31
CA LEU A 76 -17.93 4.77 7.16
C LEU A 76 -18.84 4.33 6.01
N ARG A 77 -19.31 3.08 6.02
CA ARG A 77 -20.15 2.53 4.94
C ARG A 77 -21.42 3.35 4.67
N ALA A 78 -22.04 3.87 5.71
CA ALA A 78 -23.26 4.67 5.64
C ALA A 78 -23.00 6.17 5.61
N LYS A 79 -21.73 6.60 5.68
CA LYS A 79 -21.37 8.00 5.61
C LYS A 79 -21.40 8.46 4.17
N PRO A 80 -22.25 9.46 3.79
CA PRO A 80 -22.22 10.05 2.46
C PRO A 80 -20.85 10.65 2.17
N GLU A 81 -20.41 10.49 0.94
CA GLU A 81 -19.17 11.09 0.42
C GLU A 81 -17.95 10.86 1.35
N ALA A 82 -17.89 9.66 1.96
CA ALA A 82 -16.76 9.31 2.83
C ALA A 82 -15.44 9.41 2.06
N ARG A 83 -14.46 10.11 2.64
CA ARG A 83 -13.14 10.34 2.05
C ARG A 83 -12.07 9.57 2.80
N VAL A 84 -11.34 8.70 2.11
CA VAL A 84 -10.28 7.87 2.72
C VAL A 84 -8.96 8.08 1.99
N LEU A 85 -7.89 8.30 2.74
CA LEU A 85 -6.52 8.34 2.22
C LEU A 85 -5.82 7.01 2.52
N ILE A 86 -5.15 6.45 1.52
CA ILE A 86 -4.25 5.31 1.66
C ILE A 86 -2.84 5.78 1.28
N GLY A 87 -1.90 5.71 2.21
CA GLY A 87 -0.47 5.90 1.95
C GLY A 87 0.17 4.56 1.64
N GLY A 88 0.68 4.43 0.42
CA GLY A 88 1.20 3.18 -0.14
C GLY A 88 0.12 2.38 -0.88
N LEU A 89 0.45 1.90 -2.08
CA LEU A 89 -0.42 1.04 -2.88
C LEU A 89 -0.07 -0.45 -2.70
N GLY A 90 1.21 -0.76 -2.63
CA GLY A 90 1.71 -2.12 -2.57
C GLY A 90 1.14 -3.01 -3.67
N MET A 91 0.50 -4.11 -3.31
CA MET A 91 -0.20 -5.00 -4.24
C MET A 91 -1.70 -4.72 -4.37
N GLY A 92 -2.20 -3.62 -3.80
CA GLY A 92 -3.58 -3.16 -3.92
C GLY A 92 -4.59 -3.85 -3.00
N PHE A 93 -4.17 -4.72 -2.09
CA PHE A 93 -5.09 -5.45 -1.21
C PHE A 93 -5.77 -4.53 -0.19
N THR A 94 -5.04 -3.62 0.45
CA THR A 94 -5.60 -2.61 1.35
C THR A 94 -6.63 -1.74 0.64
N LEU A 95 -6.33 -1.29 -0.57
CA LEU A 95 -7.27 -0.52 -1.40
C LEU A 95 -8.52 -1.34 -1.73
N SER A 96 -8.37 -2.60 -2.15
CA SER A 96 -9.49 -3.50 -2.43
C SER A 96 -10.41 -3.69 -1.22
N ALA A 97 -9.82 -3.93 -0.04
CA ALA A 97 -10.57 -4.10 1.20
C ALA A 97 -11.30 -2.81 1.62
N THR A 98 -10.64 -1.66 1.47
CA THR A 98 -11.21 -0.33 1.72
C THR A 98 -12.43 -0.08 0.85
N LEU A 99 -12.32 -0.28 -0.47
CA LEU A 99 -13.42 -0.08 -1.42
C LEU A 99 -14.63 -0.98 -1.13
N LYS A 100 -14.40 -2.23 -0.69
CA LYS A 100 -15.47 -3.16 -0.29
C LYS A 100 -16.18 -2.72 0.99
N ALA A 101 -15.49 -2.02 1.88
CA ALA A 101 -16.02 -1.55 3.16
C ALA A 101 -16.81 -0.23 3.05
N LEU A 102 -16.64 0.53 1.98
CA LEU A 102 -17.25 1.86 1.79
C LEU A 102 -18.55 1.82 0.97
N GLY A 103 -19.28 2.94 1.01
CA GLY A 103 -20.43 3.21 0.14
C GLY A 103 -20.04 3.51 -1.30
N ALA A 104 -21.03 3.58 -2.20
CA ALA A 104 -20.81 3.79 -3.63
C ALA A 104 -20.36 5.22 -3.98
N ASP A 105 -20.66 6.18 -3.13
CA ASP A 105 -20.37 7.61 -3.26
C ASP A 105 -19.07 8.04 -2.57
N ALA A 106 -18.32 7.09 -2.00
CA ALA A 106 -17.06 7.39 -1.34
C ALA A 106 -15.95 7.76 -2.32
N GLU A 107 -14.93 8.45 -1.82
CA GLU A 107 -13.68 8.76 -2.51
C GLU A 107 -12.51 8.10 -1.79
N VAL A 108 -11.65 7.38 -2.54
CA VAL A 108 -10.43 6.79 -1.99
C VAL A 108 -9.22 7.34 -2.74
N VAL A 109 -8.43 8.14 -2.04
CA VAL A 109 -7.19 8.70 -2.55
C VAL A 109 -6.04 7.79 -2.16
N VAL A 110 -5.24 7.36 -3.13
CA VAL A 110 -4.03 6.54 -2.91
C VAL A 110 -2.80 7.38 -3.22
N ALA A 111 -1.96 7.60 -2.23
CA ALA A 111 -0.65 8.23 -2.39
C ALA A 111 0.41 7.13 -2.58
N GLU A 112 0.95 7.00 -3.80
CA GLU A 112 2.02 6.04 -4.11
C GLU A 112 3.19 6.77 -4.75
N ILE A 113 4.36 6.65 -4.13
CA ILE A 113 5.54 7.40 -4.56
C ILE A 113 6.29 6.71 -5.70
N VAL A 114 6.14 5.39 -5.86
CA VAL A 114 6.85 4.59 -6.86
C VAL A 114 5.94 4.35 -8.07
N PRO A 115 6.14 5.05 -9.20
CA PRO A 115 5.25 4.94 -10.36
C PRO A 115 5.13 3.51 -10.90
N GLY A 116 6.22 2.74 -10.88
CA GLY A 116 6.21 1.35 -11.34
C GLY A 116 5.25 0.45 -10.54
N VAL A 117 5.06 0.70 -9.25
CA VAL A 117 4.09 -0.03 -8.43
C VAL A 117 2.66 0.21 -8.94
N VAL A 118 2.33 1.44 -9.34
CA VAL A 118 1.05 1.76 -9.96
C VAL A 118 0.87 1.03 -11.30
N GLU A 119 1.91 1.02 -12.13
CA GLU A 119 1.90 0.31 -13.41
C GLU A 119 1.71 -1.20 -13.24
N TRP A 120 2.38 -1.82 -12.26
CA TRP A 120 2.22 -3.24 -11.96
C TRP A 120 0.79 -3.57 -11.52
N ASN A 121 0.15 -2.70 -10.72
CA ASN A 121 -1.24 -2.87 -10.30
C ASN A 121 -2.25 -2.65 -11.43
N ARG A 122 -1.96 -1.79 -12.40
CA ARG A 122 -2.75 -1.67 -13.64
C ARG A 122 -2.57 -2.89 -14.54
N GLY A 123 -1.42 -3.53 -14.47
CA GLY A 123 -1.04 -4.70 -15.25
C GLY A 123 -1.26 -6.03 -14.52
N VAL A 124 -0.18 -6.75 -14.29
CA VAL A 124 -0.17 -8.16 -13.86
C VAL A 124 -0.66 -8.36 -12.43
N LEU A 125 -0.46 -7.39 -11.53
CA LEU A 125 -0.90 -7.50 -10.14
C LEU A 125 -2.40 -7.22 -9.97
N GLY A 126 -3.00 -6.41 -10.84
CA GLY A 126 -4.37 -5.92 -10.65
C GLY A 126 -5.40 -7.03 -10.41
N SER A 127 -5.28 -8.16 -11.10
CA SER A 127 -6.22 -9.29 -10.98
C SER A 127 -6.20 -9.95 -9.59
N PHE A 128 -5.09 -9.91 -8.88
CA PHE A 128 -4.95 -10.52 -7.55
C PHE A 128 -5.77 -9.79 -6.49
N ALA A 129 -5.84 -8.46 -6.57
CA ALA A 129 -6.64 -7.63 -5.68
C ALA A 129 -8.04 -7.30 -6.24
N GLY A 130 -8.44 -7.86 -7.39
CA GLY A 130 -9.73 -7.60 -8.02
C GLY A 130 -9.79 -6.26 -8.75
N ARG A 131 -8.65 -5.77 -9.29
CA ARG A 131 -8.50 -4.54 -10.08
C ARG A 131 -9.01 -3.26 -9.39
N PRO A 132 -8.58 -2.98 -8.16
CA PRO A 132 -9.11 -1.85 -7.40
C PRO A 132 -8.79 -0.48 -8.02
N LEU A 133 -7.80 -0.39 -8.91
CA LEU A 133 -7.48 0.85 -9.65
C LEU A 133 -8.48 1.16 -10.77
N ASP A 134 -9.30 0.19 -11.18
CA ASP A 134 -10.37 0.39 -12.18
C ASP A 134 -11.67 0.90 -11.52
N ASP A 135 -11.76 0.91 -10.18
CA ASP A 135 -12.92 1.44 -9.45
C ASP A 135 -12.96 2.96 -9.56
N THR A 136 -14.12 3.50 -9.96
CA THR A 136 -14.33 4.94 -10.20
C THR A 136 -14.15 5.81 -8.95
N ARG A 137 -14.22 5.23 -7.77
CA ARG A 137 -13.98 5.89 -6.48
C ARG A 137 -12.49 6.08 -6.18
N THR A 138 -11.60 5.41 -6.93
CA THR A 138 -10.14 5.42 -6.70
C THR A 138 -9.47 6.56 -7.45
N GLN A 139 -8.69 7.36 -6.72
CA GLN A 139 -7.81 8.38 -7.29
C GLN A 139 -6.37 8.10 -6.85
N VAL A 140 -5.48 7.85 -7.81
CA VAL A 140 -4.05 7.64 -7.54
C VAL A 140 -3.28 8.94 -7.72
N GLN A 141 -2.50 9.31 -6.72
CA GLN A 141 -1.57 10.44 -6.76
C GLN A 141 -0.13 9.92 -6.62
N ALA A 142 0.70 10.21 -7.62
CA ALA A 142 2.13 9.86 -7.61
C ALA A 142 2.91 10.83 -6.72
N VAL A 143 2.74 10.72 -5.40
CA VAL A 143 3.26 11.67 -4.42
C VAL A 143 3.56 10.96 -3.09
N ASP A 144 4.50 11.52 -2.33
CA ASP A 144 4.69 11.14 -0.94
C ASP A 144 3.45 11.51 -0.10
N VAL A 145 2.93 10.56 0.68
CA VAL A 145 1.74 10.76 1.52
C VAL A 145 1.90 11.93 2.49
N THR A 146 3.13 12.18 2.98
CA THR A 146 3.42 13.32 3.86
C THR A 146 3.15 14.66 3.19
N VAL A 147 3.54 14.77 1.92
CA VAL A 147 3.30 15.99 1.13
C VAL A 147 1.80 16.22 0.93
N LEU A 148 1.05 15.15 0.72
CA LEU A 148 -0.40 15.23 0.53
C LEU A 148 -1.09 15.66 1.81
N LEU A 149 -0.75 15.05 2.94
CA LEU A 149 -1.30 15.40 4.26
C LEU A 149 -1.01 16.84 4.68
N GLN A 150 0.16 17.38 4.32
CA GLN A 150 0.52 18.77 4.62
C GLN A 150 -0.22 19.80 3.75
N LYS A 151 -0.66 19.41 2.56
CA LYS A 151 -1.33 20.30 1.59
C LYS A 151 -2.86 20.26 1.69
N GLU A 152 -3.40 19.12 2.06
CA GLU A 152 -4.86 18.93 2.10
C GLU A 152 -5.48 19.72 3.25
N ARG A 153 -6.37 20.65 2.89
CA ARG A 153 -7.18 21.42 3.85
C ARG A 153 -8.52 20.77 4.14
N VAL A 154 -8.97 19.89 3.25
CA VAL A 154 -10.21 19.11 3.41
C VAL A 154 -9.84 17.77 4.02
N GLY A 155 -10.30 17.53 5.24
CA GLY A 155 -9.93 16.35 6.00
C GLY A 155 -10.38 15.04 5.37
N PHE A 156 -9.68 13.98 5.70
CA PHE A 156 -10.10 12.60 5.43
C PHE A 156 -10.86 12.05 6.64
N ASP A 157 -11.81 11.15 6.38
CA ASP A 157 -12.55 10.43 7.43
C ASP A 157 -11.72 9.31 8.03
N ALA A 158 -10.88 8.70 7.20
CA ALA A 158 -9.86 7.75 7.62
C ALA A 158 -8.57 7.94 6.85
N ILE A 159 -7.45 7.68 7.52
CA ILE A 159 -6.12 7.65 6.92
C ILE A 159 -5.53 6.28 7.23
N VAL A 160 -5.13 5.58 6.18
CA VAL A 160 -4.53 4.25 6.23
C VAL A 160 -3.09 4.37 5.77
N LEU A 161 -2.14 4.11 6.66
CA LEU A 161 -0.72 4.13 6.32
C LEU A 161 -0.23 2.69 6.19
N ASP A 162 -0.14 2.25 4.94
CA ASP A 162 0.39 0.95 4.53
C ASP A 162 1.74 1.15 3.83
N VAL A 163 2.64 1.81 4.56
CA VAL A 163 3.99 2.13 4.09
C VAL A 163 4.99 1.20 4.79
N ASP A 164 5.86 0.55 4.02
CA ASP A 164 6.89 -0.33 4.55
C ASP A 164 7.84 0.43 5.47
N ASN A 165 7.74 0.14 6.75
CA ASN A 165 8.64 0.62 7.80
C ASN A 165 9.53 -0.54 8.29
N GLY A 166 10.20 -1.26 7.38
CA GLY A 166 11.21 -2.24 7.79
C GLY A 166 12.31 -1.57 8.62
N PRO A 167 13.01 -2.31 9.52
CA PRO A 167 14.05 -1.75 10.39
C PRO A 167 15.23 -1.12 9.64
N ASP A 168 15.42 -1.49 8.38
CA ASP A 168 16.35 -0.86 7.43
C ASP A 168 15.57 -0.15 6.30
N GLY A 169 14.32 0.22 6.62
CA GLY A 169 13.31 0.56 5.65
C GLY A 169 13.64 1.79 4.83
N LEU A 170 12.92 1.88 3.74
CA LEU A 170 12.70 3.10 2.95
C LEU A 170 12.16 4.28 3.80
N THR A 171 12.39 4.23 5.12
CA THR A 171 12.02 5.24 6.10
C THR A 171 12.82 6.49 5.86
N ARG A 172 12.27 7.32 5.01
CA ARG A 172 12.71 8.71 4.92
C ARG A 172 12.46 9.37 6.27
N ALA A 173 13.32 10.32 6.62
CA ALA A 173 13.09 11.18 7.79
C ALA A 173 11.67 11.82 7.76
N SER A 174 11.09 12.01 6.57
CA SER A 174 9.71 12.44 6.35
C SER A 174 8.67 11.50 6.99
N ASN A 175 8.91 10.18 7.03
CA ASN A 175 7.95 9.25 7.63
C ASN A 175 7.92 9.35 9.16
N GLN A 176 9.00 9.82 9.80
CA GLN A 176 9.00 10.05 11.25
C GLN A 176 8.00 11.14 11.65
N TRP A 177 7.78 12.13 10.79
CA TRP A 177 6.77 13.16 11.02
C TRP A 177 5.36 12.59 11.10
N LEU A 178 5.03 11.58 10.27
CA LEU A 178 3.71 10.92 10.28
C LEU A 178 3.35 10.32 11.65
N TYR A 179 4.37 9.95 12.44
CA TYR A 179 4.22 9.34 13.76
C TYR A 179 4.46 10.32 14.90
N SER A 180 4.74 11.60 14.59
CA SER A 180 4.89 12.65 15.57
C SER A 180 3.54 13.23 16.02
N LYS A 181 3.51 13.92 17.17
CA LYS A 181 2.29 14.61 17.63
C LYS A 181 1.84 15.68 16.63
N GLU A 182 2.77 16.33 15.98
CA GLU A 182 2.54 17.37 14.98
C GLU A 182 1.91 16.79 13.69
N GLY A 183 2.30 15.59 13.31
CA GLY A 183 1.72 14.89 12.15
C GLY A 183 0.35 14.30 12.42
N LEU A 184 0.00 14.05 13.70
CA LEU A 184 -1.26 13.45 14.13
C LEU A 184 -2.31 14.49 14.59
N SER A 185 -2.00 15.77 14.62
CA SER A 185 -2.86 16.89 15.04
C SER A 185 -3.41 17.65 13.83
#